data_229e4f1bfbf1ae7876d99659e0094d69
#
_entry.id   229e4f1bfbf1ae7876d99659e0094d69
#
_cell.length_a   1.000
_cell.length_b   1.000
_cell.length_c   1.000
_cell.angle_alpha   90.00
_cell.angle_beta   90.00
_cell.angle_gamma   90.00
#
_symmetry.space_group_name_H-M   'P 1'
#
loop_
_entity.id
_entity.type
_entity.pdbx_description
1 polymer ?
#
loop_
_entity_poly.entity_id
_entity_poly.type
_entity_poly.pdbx_seq_one_letter_code
_entity_poly.pdbx_strand_id
1 'polypeptide(L)'
;MTIYLDVIFVENLFMNYIILFTTGFIVYGFNSRIRFYKLRLFISSLIGAIYAVLSYTKFSKVCCTLTLKILFSFLMCYISFGIKGFFKMTFLFYLTSFATGGITLAMIYLFNRNNLYISSHTLLGIYPIRVSILSGFIGFAIIQISFAL
;
A
#
# COMPACT_ATOMS: atom_id res chain seq x y z
N MET A 1 -3.18 22.91 -11.26
CA MET A 1 -2.37 21.91 -10.54
C MET A 1 -2.28 20.70 -11.44
N THR A 2 -1.12 20.40 -11.99
CA THR A 2 -0.90 19.23 -12.88
C THR A 2 -0.78 17.99 -12.01
N ILE A 3 -1.74 17.10 -12.08
CA ILE A 3 -1.72 15.81 -11.38
C ILE A 3 -0.96 14.83 -12.28
N TYR A 4 0.18 14.36 -11.83
CA TYR A 4 0.99 13.36 -12.52
C TYR A 4 0.42 11.97 -12.23
N LEU A 5 -0.45 11.46 -13.10
CA LEU A 5 -1.13 10.17 -12.95
C LEU A 5 -0.17 8.98 -13.01
N ASP A 6 0.91 9.12 -13.77
CA ASP A 6 2.00 8.15 -13.88
C ASP A 6 2.72 7.96 -12.53
N VAL A 7 2.99 9.06 -11.83
CA VAL A 7 3.59 9.06 -10.49
C VAL A 7 2.68 8.35 -9.49
N ILE A 8 1.39 8.71 -9.48
CA ILE A 8 0.40 8.09 -8.60
C ILE A 8 0.30 6.58 -8.88
N PHE A 9 0.32 6.18 -10.14
CA PHE A 9 0.28 4.77 -10.52
C PHE A 9 1.48 4.00 -9.98
N VAL A 10 2.69 4.47 -10.24
CA VAL A 10 3.94 3.81 -9.81
C VAL A 10 4.02 3.72 -8.29
N GLU A 11 3.72 4.81 -7.60
CA GLU A 11 3.75 4.89 -6.14
C GLU A 11 2.77 3.89 -5.50
N ASN A 12 1.52 3.86 -5.95
CA ASN A 12 0.53 2.92 -5.45
C ASN A 12 0.86 1.47 -5.81
N LEU A 13 1.43 1.22 -7.00
CA LEU A 13 1.88 -0.12 -7.38
C LEU A 13 2.92 -0.66 -6.39
N PHE A 14 3.96 0.14 -6.09
CA PHE A 14 5.00 -0.24 -5.16
C PHE A 14 4.47 -0.42 -3.74
N MET A 15 3.70 0.53 -3.23
CA MET A 15 3.17 0.47 -1.87
C MET A 15 2.25 -0.73 -1.68
N ASN A 16 1.32 -0.96 -2.61
CA ASN A 16 0.42 -2.12 -2.55
C ASN A 16 1.21 -3.44 -2.62
N TYR A 17 2.24 -3.51 -3.47
CA TYR A 17 3.08 -4.69 -3.57
C TYR A 17 3.83 -4.96 -2.25
N ILE A 18 4.42 -3.94 -1.62
CA ILE A 18 5.12 -4.06 -0.35
C ILE A 18 4.16 -4.51 0.76
N ILE A 19 2.97 -3.92 0.86
CA ILE A 19 1.97 -4.29 1.86
C ILE A 19 1.54 -5.75 1.70
N LEU A 20 1.20 -6.16 0.48
CA LEU A 20 0.79 -7.53 0.18
C LEU A 20 1.93 -8.54 0.43
N PHE A 21 3.16 -8.20 0.03
CA PHE A 21 4.33 -9.03 0.25
C PHE A 21 4.60 -9.20 1.74
N THR A 22 4.55 -8.11 2.51
CA THR A 22 4.72 -8.13 3.98
C THR A 22 3.64 -8.98 4.65
N THR A 23 2.38 -8.82 4.23
CA THR A 23 1.27 -9.63 4.74
C THR A 23 1.50 -11.13 4.48
N GLY A 24 1.91 -11.47 3.27
CA GLY A 24 2.24 -12.85 2.90
C GLY A 24 3.43 -13.40 3.69
N PHE A 25 4.43 -12.56 3.91
CA PHE A 25 5.61 -12.91 4.68
C PHE A 25 5.30 -13.22 6.15
N ILE A 26 4.48 -12.40 6.80
CA ILE A 26 4.05 -12.61 8.20
C ILE A 26 3.35 -13.96 8.37
N VAL A 27 2.54 -14.38 7.39
CA VAL A 27 1.74 -15.61 7.52
C VAL A 27 2.51 -16.87 7.13
N TYR A 28 3.30 -16.79 6.07
CA TYR A 28 3.95 -17.96 5.48
C TYR A 28 5.43 -18.10 5.84
N GLY A 29 6.03 -17.05 6.42
CA GLY A 29 7.46 -17.02 6.72
C GLY A 29 8.32 -17.11 5.47
N PHE A 30 9.58 -17.49 5.65
CA PHE A 30 10.55 -17.72 4.56
C PHE A 30 10.28 -19.01 3.75
N ASN A 31 9.21 -19.73 4.01
CA ASN A 31 8.97 -21.04 3.42
C ASN A 31 8.72 -20.94 1.90
N SER A 32 9.16 -21.92 1.15
CA SER A 32 9.26 -21.98 -0.33
C SER A 32 7.96 -21.67 -1.11
N ARG A 33 6.82 -21.64 -0.44
CA ARG A 33 5.52 -21.30 -1.04
C ARG A 33 5.41 -19.84 -1.55
N ILE A 34 6.19 -18.92 -0.99
CA ILE A 34 6.17 -17.49 -1.43
C ILE A 34 6.62 -17.35 -2.89
N ARG A 35 7.45 -18.25 -3.40
CA ARG A 35 7.95 -18.19 -4.78
C ARG A 35 6.84 -18.24 -5.83
N PHE A 36 5.75 -18.97 -5.57
CA PHE A 36 4.62 -19.11 -6.50
C PHE A 36 3.63 -17.94 -6.43
N TYR A 37 3.62 -17.17 -5.35
CA TYR A 37 2.66 -16.09 -5.17
C TYR A 37 3.12 -14.72 -5.71
N LYS A 38 4.40 -14.57 -6.07
CA LYS A 38 4.94 -13.27 -6.54
C LYS A 38 4.15 -12.69 -7.71
N LEU A 39 3.77 -13.51 -8.68
CA LEU A 39 2.95 -13.08 -9.82
C LEU A 39 1.55 -12.63 -9.38
N ARG A 40 0.92 -13.35 -8.47
CA ARG A 40 -0.41 -12.99 -7.94
C ARG A 40 -0.35 -11.70 -7.13
N LEU A 41 0.69 -11.51 -6.33
CA LEU A 41 0.92 -10.28 -5.58
C LEU A 41 1.10 -9.09 -6.53
N PHE A 42 1.85 -9.29 -7.62
CA PHE A 42 2.06 -8.25 -8.63
C PHE A 42 0.76 -7.89 -9.35
N ILE A 43 -0.01 -8.87 -9.81
CA ILE A 43 -1.31 -8.63 -10.46
C ILE A 43 -2.26 -7.90 -9.51
N SER A 44 -2.31 -8.32 -8.25
CA SER A 44 -3.15 -7.68 -7.24
C SER A 44 -2.73 -6.23 -6.97
N SER A 45 -1.43 -5.96 -6.85
CA SER A 45 -0.92 -4.59 -6.66
C SER A 45 -1.21 -3.70 -7.87
N LEU A 46 -1.18 -4.26 -9.07
CA LEU A 46 -1.51 -3.55 -10.32
C LEU A 46 -2.98 -3.14 -10.34
N ILE A 47 -3.89 -4.00 -9.90
CA ILE A 47 -5.32 -3.67 -9.76
C ILE A 47 -5.50 -2.51 -8.76
N GLY A 48 -4.81 -2.55 -7.62
CA GLY A 48 -4.84 -1.46 -6.65
C GLY A 48 -4.29 -0.13 -7.19
N ALA A 49 -3.23 -0.18 -8.01
CA ALA A 49 -2.67 1.00 -8.66
C ALA A 49 -3.61 1.60 -9.69
N ILE A 50 -4.26 0.76 -10.51
CA ILE A 50 -5.28 1.21 -11.47
C ILE A 50 -6.45 1.87 -10.72
N TYR A 51 -6.93 1.26 -9.65
CA TYR A 51 -7.99 1.85 -8.82
C TYR A 51 -7.58 3.22 -8.26
N ALA A 52 -6.34 3.38 -7.79
CA ALA A 52 -5.83 4.65 -7.30
C ALA A 52 -5.88 5.73 -8.40
N VAL A 53 -5.43 5.41 -9.61
CA VAL A 53 -5.51 6.34 -10.76
C VAL A 53 -6.95 6.71 -11.10
N LEU A 54 -7.86 5.72 -11.11
CA LEU A 54 -9.29 5.96 -11.39
C LEU A 54 -9.92 6.91 -10.36
N SER A 55 -9.46 6.87 -9.11
CA SER A 55 -9.94 7.77 -8.06
C SER A 55 -9.62 9.26 -8.32
N TYR A 56 -8.64 9.55 -9.19
CA TYR A 56 -8.29 10.92 -9.59
C TYR A 56 -8.92 11.36 -10.92
N THR A 57 -9.67 10.48 -11.60
CA THR A 57 -10.37 10.80 -12.83
C THR A 57 -11.78 11.35 -12.56
N LYS A 58 -12.56 11.57 -13.64
CA LYS A 58 -13.96 12.03 -13.55
C LYS A 58 -14.88 11.12 -12.71
N PHE A 59 -14.48 9.88 -12.46
CA PHE A 59 -15.19 8.91 -11.61
C PHE A 59 -14.87 9.05 -10.11
N SER A 60 -14.13 10.09 -9.72
CA SER A 60 -13.67 10.29 -8.34
C SER A 60 -14.81 10.22 -7.30
N LYS A 61 -15.98 10.80 -7.58
CA LYS A 61 -17.13 10.79 -6.65
C LYS A 61 -17.60 9.38 -6.30
N VAL A 62 -17.56 8.45 -7.24
CA VAL A 62 -17.96 7.04 -7.03
C VAL A 62 -16.78 6.26 -6.44
N CYS A 63 -15.59 6.41 -6.99
CA CYS A 63 -14.40 5.68 -6.53
C CYS A 63 -13.93 6.09 -5.14
N CYS A 64 -14.22 7.31 -4.69
CA CYS A 64 -13.87 7.77 -3.34
C CYS A 64 -14.80 7.26 -2.25
N THR A 65 -15.88 6.52 -2.58
CA THR A 65 -16.76 5.92 -1.57
C THR A 65 -16.01 4.88 -0.76
N LEU A 66 -16.17 4.94 0.57
CA LEU A 66 -15.51 4.04 1.51
C LEU A 66 -15.84 2.57 1.21
N THR A 67 -17.06 2.30 0.76
CA THR A 67 -17.54 0.97 0.38
C THR A 67 -16.71 0.37 -0.77
N LEU A 68 -16.41 1.15 -1.81
CA LEU A 68 -15.60 0.67 -2.93
C LEU A 68 -14.14 0.43 -2.53
N LYS A 69 -13.57 1.27 -1.68
CA LYS A 69 -12.22 1.05 -1.15
C LYS A 69 -12.11 -0.28 -0.39
N ILE A 70 -13.10 -0.58 0.45
CA ILE A 70 -13.16 -1.85 1.18
C ILE A 70 -13.33 -3.02 0.20
N LEU A 71 -14.22 -2.89 -0.78
CA LEU A 71 -14.45 -3.93 -1.77
C LEU A 71 -13.18 -4.24 -2.58
N PHE A 72 -12.45 -3.21 -3.04
CA PHE A 72 -11.19 -3.40 -3.76
C PHE A 72 -10.10 -4.03 -2.89
N SER A 73 -10.02 -3.68 -1.61
CA SER A 73 -9.05 -4.32 -0.71
C SER A 73 -9.36 -5.81 -0.49
N PHE A 74 -10.64 -6.18 -0.38
CA PHE A 74 -11.05 -7.58 -0.34
C PHE A 74 -10.68 -8.33 -1.64
N LEU A 75 -10.93 -7.70 -2.80
CA LEU A 75 -10.58 -8.26 -4.09
C LEU A 75 -9.06 -8.46 -4.23
N MET A 76 -8.26 -7.50 -3.80
CA MET A 76 -6.80 -7.62 -3.79
C MET A 76 -6.32 -8.77 -2.90
N CYS A 77 -6.87 -8.91 -1.70
CA CYS A 77 -6.55 -10.02 -0.80
C CYS A 77 -6.98 -11.37 -1.38
N TYR A 78 -8.14 -11.44 -2.01
CA TYR A 78 -8.65 -12.66 -2.65
C TYR A 78 -7.75 -13.12 -3.79
N ILE A 79 -7.33 -12.22 -4.67
CA ILE A 79 -6.44 -12.54 -5.80
C ILE A 79 -5.06 -12.97 -5.30
N SER A 80 -4.53 -12.29 -4.27
CA SER A 80 -3.19 -12.56 -3.73
C SER A 80 -3.11 -13.89 -3.00
N PHE A 81 -4.06 -14.16 -2.11
CA PHE A 81 -3.97 -15.26 -1.14
C PHE A 81 -5.01 -16.37 -1.34
N GLY A 82 -6.06 -16.12 -2.13
CA GLY A 82 -7.16 -17.05 -2.33
C GLY A 82 -8.11 -17.13 -1.14
N ILE A 83 -8.94 -18.20 -1.11
CA ILE A 83 -10.02 -18.35 -0.12
C ILE A 83 -9.50 -18.87 1.23
N LYS A 84 -8.41 -19.66 1.23
CA LYS A 84 -7.91 -20.30 2.45
C LYS A 84 -7.37 -19.27 3.43
N GLY A 85 -8.09 -19.09 4.55
CA GLY A 85 -7.70 -18.11 5.58
C GLY A 85 -7.96 -16.65 5.19
N PHE A 86 -8.88 -16.39 4.28
CA PHE A 86 -9.19 -15.08 3.72
C PHE A 86 -9.37 -13.99 4.81
N PHE A 87 -10.16 -14.24 5.84
CA PHE A 87 -10.38 -13.26 6.92
C PHE A 87 -9.11 -12.91 7.68
N LYS A 88 -8.28 -13.91 7.99
CA LYS A 88 -6.98 -13.72 8.65
C LYS A 88 -6.04 -12.88 7.78
N MET A 89 -5.99 -13.18 6.48
CA MET A 89 -5.17 -12.45 5.51
C MET A 89 -5.63 -11.02 5.33
N THR A 90 -6.93 -10.80 5.24
CA THR A 90 -7.51 -9.45 5.12
C THR A 90 -7.27 -8.62 6.37
N PHE A 91 -7.43 -9.21 7.55
CA PHE A 91 -7.12 -8.52 8.81
C PHE A 91 -5.64 -8.10 8.88
N LEU A 92 -4.73 -9.01 8.55
CA LEU A 92 -3.29 -8.71 8.51
C LEU A 92 -2.94 -7.68 7.42
N PHE A 93 -3.61 -7.73 6.27
CA PHE A 93 -3.45 -6.73 5.23
C PHE A 93 -3.79 -5.31 5.73
N TYR A 94 -4.91 -5.15 6.44
CA TYR A 94 -5.24 -3.86 7.04
C TYR A 94 -4.25 -3.45 8.12
N LEU A 95 -3.82 -4.37 8.97
CA LEU A 95 -2.83 -4.10 10.00
C LEU A 95 -1.50 -3.62 9.40
N THR A 96 -0.99 -4.31 8.38
CA THR A 96 0.23 -3.92 7.67
C THR A 96 0.05 -2.61 6.90
N SER A 97 -1.13 -2.37 6.32
CA SER A 97 -1.44 -1.12 5.64
C SER A 97 -1.42 0.07 6.60
N PHE A 98 -2.03 -0.05 7.78
CA PHE A 98 -1.97 1.00 8.81
C PHE A 98 -0.57 1.21 9.35
N ALA A 99 0.19 0.13 9.58
CA ALA A 99 1.57 0.24 10.04
C ALA A 99 2.45 0.96 9.02
N THR A 100 2.39 0.57 7.74
CA THR A 100 3.16 1.24 6.67
C THR A 100 2.72 2.68 6.45
N GLY A 101 1.43 2.96 6.50
CA GLY A 101 0.90 4.33 6.43
C GLY A 101 1.37 5.20 7.59
N GLY A 102 1.36 4.68 8.82
CA GLY A 102 1.87 5.37 10.00
C GLY A 102 3.35 5.67 9.92
N ILE A 103 4.17 4.71 9.44
CA ILE A 103 5.60 4.91 9.22
C ILE A 103 5.84 5.97 8.14
N THR A 104 5.07 5.94 7.05
CA THR A 104 5.17 6.96 6.00
C THR A 104 4.88 8.36 6.54
N LEU A 105 3.82 8.52 7.31
CA LEU A 105 3.50 9.80 7.95
C LEU A 105 4.60 10.24 8.92
N ALA A 106 5.11 9.35 9.76
CA ALA A 106 6.20 9.65 10.69
C ALA A 106 7.45 10.15 9.95
N MET A 107 7.82 9.48 8.83
CA MET A 107 8.97 9.89 8.01
C MET A 107 8.74 11.28 7.37
N ILE A 108 7.54 11.55 6.89
CA ILE A 108 7.19 12.87 6.36
C ILE A 108 7.37 13.95 7.43
N TYR A 109 6.88 13.71 8.65
CA TYR A 109 7.05 14.65 9.76
C TYR A 109 8.51 14.87 10.17
N LEU A 110 9.31 13.80 10.19
CA LEU A 110 10.72 13.88 10.55
C LEU A 110 11.55 14.66 9.52
N PHE A 111 11.29 14.45 8.23
CA PHE A 111 12.06 15.10 7.17
C PHE A 111 11.56 16.50 6.80
N ASN A 112 10.30 16.84 7.09
CA ASN A 112 9.68 18.10 6.69
C ASN A 112 9.41 19.05 7.86
N ARG A 113 10.36 19.18 8.76
CA ARG A 113 10.24 19.94 10.01
C ARG A 113 9.95 21.45 9.79
N ASN A 114 10.24 22.02 8.62
CA ASN A 114 10.18 23.46 8.38
C ASN A 114 8.94 23.97 7.64
N ASN A 115 8.06 23.10 7.10
CA ASN A 115 6.91 23.51 6.28
C ASN A 115 5.64 22.74 6.66
N LEU A 116 5.20 22.83 7.91
CA LEU A 116 3.97 22.20 8.41
C LEU A 116 2.69 22.95 8.00
N TYR A 117 2.60 23.45 6.78
CA TYR A 117 1.30 23.81 6.21
C TYR A 117 0.72 22.61 5.46
N ILE A 118 0.26 21.63 6.22
CA ILE A 118 -0.47 20.50 5.69
C ILE A 118 -1.90 20.99 5.42
N SER A 119 -2.14 21.53 4.25
CA SER A 119 -3.51 21.62 3.76
C SER A 119 -3.92 20.20 3.36
N SER A 120 -5.07 19.77 3.83
CA SER A 120 -5.61 18.41 3.71
C SER A 120 -5.72 17.86 2.27
N HIS A 121 -5.47 18.68 1.27
CA HIS A 121 -5.49 18.31 -0.15
C HIS A 121 -4.12 18.09 -0.80
N THR A 122 -3.02 18.34 -0.09
CA THR A 122 -1.67 18.38 -0.68
C THR A 122 -0.76 17.22 -0.29
N LEU A 123 -1.23 16.25 0.48
CA LEU A 123 -0.41 15.08 0.85
C LEU A 123 0.04 14.24 -0.37
N LEU A 124 -0.64 14.36 -1.50
CA LEU A 124 -0.42 13.52 -2.68
C LEU A 124 0.36 14.18 -3.83
N GLY A 125 0.69 15.45 -3.74
CA GLY A 125 1.27 16.18 -4.89
C GLY A 125 2.66 16.78 -4.68
N ILE A 126 3.16 16.86 -3.45
CA ILE A 126 4.37 17.64 -3.12
C ILE A 126 5.53 16.77 -2.65
N TYR A 127 5.25 15.54 -2.21
CA TYR A 127 6.32 14.69 -1.70
C TYR A 127 7.00 13.91 -2.81
N PRO A 128 8.34 13.95 -2.87
CA PRO A 128 9.05 13.19 -3.88
C PRO A 128 8.78 11.69 -3.67
N ILE A 129 8.50 10.99 -4.75
CA ILE A 129 8.32 9.51 -4.83
C ILE A 129 9.36 8.79 -3.97
N ARG A 130 10.56 9.35 -3.86
CA ARG A 130 11.67 8.83 -3.06
C ARG A 130 11.30 8.63 -1.58
N VAL A 131 10.53 9.55 -0.98
CA VAL A 131 10.15 9.46 0.44
C VAL A 131 9.11 8.36 0.65
N SER A 132 8.15 8.23 -0.24
CA SER A 132 7.12 7.21 -0.19
C SER A 132 7.72 5.80 -0.35
N ILE A 133 8.57 5.60 -1.34
CA ILE A 133 9.27 4.33 -1.57
C ILE A 133 10.20 4.00 -0.39
N LEU A 134 10.97 4.97 0.09
CA LEU A 134 11.90 4.77 1.20
C LEU A 134 11.15 4.39 2.48
N SER A 135 10.03 5.04 2.78
CA SER A 135 9.19 4.71 3.94
C SER A 135 8.59 3.31 3.85
N GLY A 136 8.20 2.87 2.64
CA GLY A 136 7.72 1.51 2.40
C GLY A 136 8.81 0.47 2.70
N PHE A 137 10.05 0.69 2.25
CA PHE A 137 11.18 -0.18 2.55
C PHE A 137 11.53 -0.22 4.03
N ILE A 138 11.55 0.93 4.70
CA ILE A 138 11.82 1.01 6.15
C ILE A 138 10.71 0.30 6.92
N GLY A 139 9.45 0.51 6.57
CA GLY A 139 8.31 -0.18 7.17
C GLY A 139 8.42 -1.69 7.02
N PHE A 140 8.77 -2.16 5.83
CA PHE A 140 9.03 -3.56 5.58
C PHE A 140 10.19 -4.10 6.45
N ALA A 141 11.31 -3.39 6.53
CA ALA A 141 12.46 -3.80 7.33
C ALA A 141 12.13 -3.87 8.83
N ILE A 142 11.40 -2.90 9.37
CA ILE A 142 10.98 -2.89 10.78
C ILE A 142 10.08 -4.09 11.08
N ILE A 143 9.12 -4.37 10.22
CA ILE A 143 8.22 -5.52 10.38
C ILE A 143 9.02 -6.83 10.30
N GLN A 144 9.97 -6.95 9.38
CA GLN A 144 10.84 -8.12 9.26
C GLN A 144 11.66 -8.37 10.54
N ILE A 145 12.26 -7.32 11.09
CA ILE A 145 13.05 -7.41 12.32
C ILE A 145 12.18 -7.79 13.51
N SER A 146 10.97 -7.22 13.62
CA SER A 146 10.03 -7.52 14.72
C SER A 146 9.51 -8.96 14.71
N PHE A 147 9.50 -9.63 13.56
CA PHE A 147 9.11 -11.05 13.45
C PHE A 147 10.30 -12.01 13.43
N ALA A 148 11.53 -11.52 13.30
CA ALA A 148 12.74 -12.32 13.37
C ALA A 148 13.29 -12.45 14.80
N LEU A 149 12.85 -11.59 15.73
CA LEU A 149 13.11 -11.63 17.17
C LEU A 149 12.06 -12.45 17.90
#